data_3eb2054ec3b9c2599b692aaf08a421ca
#
_entry.id   3eb2054ec3b9c2599b692aaf08a421ca
#
_cell.length_a   1.000
_cell.length_b   1.000
_cell.length_c   1.000
_cell.angle_alpha   90.00
_cell.angle_beta   90.00
_cell.angle_gamma   90.00
#
_symmetry.space_group_name_H-M   'P 1'
#
loop_
_entity.id
_entity.type
_entity.pdbx_description
1 polymer ?
#
loop_
_entity_poly.entity_id
_entity_poly.type
_entity_poly.pdbx_seq_one_letter_code
_entity_poly.pdbx_strand_id
1 'polypeptide(L)'
;MMKVSKYVLYDILRSKIVLAYTLFLLIVSLSMFNMEENSSKAMLSLLNIVLIVLPLVSLVFTTIHYYNSYEFIELMSSQPMSRTRIIISEFAGVSVSLLSAFLVGVGLPILLYAPDETGFALLLTGMALTLVFVAIAFFASVWSRDKARGIGAALLLWFYFTLIFDGLILLMIFNLSDYPLEKITLPLISLNPIDVGRIFFTLKMDISALMGVTSALYKDFFTSSTGLLFTVGIMLLWTVLPLWLAIRRFNKKDL
;
A
#
# COMPACT_ATOMS: atom_id res chain seq x y z
N MET A 1 17.13 6.03 18.16
CA MET A 1 16.32 5.70 17.00
C MET A 1 16.71 4.36 16.37
N MET A 2 17.93 4.22 15.81
CA MET A 2 18.37 3.00 15.12
C MET A 2 18.26 1.70 15.95
N LYS A 3 18.49 1.73 17.27
CA LYS A 3 18.41 0.52 18.11
C LYS A 3 16.97 0.02 18.27
N VAL A 4 16.00 0.93 18.44
CA VAL A 4 14.56 0.58 18.59
C VAL A 4 14.03 0.05 17.26
N SER A 5 14.24 0.75 16.15
CA SER A 5 13.81 0.27 14.82
C SER A 5 14.43 -1.09 14.46
N LYS A 6 15.71 -1.31 14.82
CA LYS A 6 16.39 -2.59 14.58
C LYS A 6 15.79 -3.72 15.42
N TYR A 7 15.40 -3.45 16.67
CA TYR A 7 14.75 -4.42 17.53
C TYR A 7 13.36 -4.81 16.96
N VAL A 8 12.56 -3.79 16.65
CA VAL A 8 11.22 -3.97 16.04
C VAL A 8 11.32 -4.75 14.72
N LEU A 9 12.27 -4.38 13.86
CA LEU A 9 12.51 -5.10 12.60
C LEU A 9 12.83 -6.57 12.82
N TYR A 10 13.71 -6.90 13.77
CA TYR A 10 14.14 -8.27 14.03
C TYR A 10 13.01 -9.12 14.61
N ASP A 11 12.19 -8.53 15.49
CA ASP A 11 11.02 -9.16 16.06
C ASP A 11 9.97 -9.49 15.00
N ILE A 12 9.68 -8.51 14.13
CA ILE A 12 8.69 -8.66 13.06
C ILE A 12 9.13 -9.66 11.99
N LEU A 13 10.40 -9.65 11.57
CA LEU A 13 10.91 -10.60 10.58
C LEU A 13 10.83 -12.05 11.02
N ARG A 14 10.83 -12.30 12.33
CA ARG A 14 10.60 -13.63 12.93
C ARG A 14 9.12 -13.97 13.11
N SER A 15 8.23 -13.03 12.90
CA SER A 15 6.78 -13.27 13.01
C SER A 15 6.32 -14.31 11.99
N LYS A 16 5.59 -15.31 12.48
CA LYS A 16 4.98 -16.36 11.64
C LYS A 16 4.06 -15.77 10.55
N ILE A 17 3.43 -14.62 10.84
CA ILE A 17 2.51 -13.95 9.91
C ILE A 17 3.30 -13.39 8.73
N VAL A 18 4.42 -12.71 8.98
CA VAL A 18 5.28 -12.14 7.91
C VAL A 18 5.88 -13.25 7.06
N LEU A 19 6.34 -14.34 7.68
CA LEU A 19 6.84 -15.52 6.96
C LEU A 19 5.75 -16.15 6.08
N ALA A 20 4.54 -16.34 6.63
CA ALA A 20 3.40 -16.87 5.87
C ALA A 20 3.01 -15.96 4.70
N TYR A 21 3.02 -14.63 4.92
CA TYR A 21 2.77 -13.63 3.88
C TYR A 21 3.83 -13.69 2.76
N THR A 22 5.11 -13.75 3.13
CA THR A 22 6.21 -13.88 2.18
C THR A 22 6.09 -15.15 1.33
N LEU A 23 5.84 -16.29 1.97
CA LEU A 23 5.65 -17.58 1.30
C LEU A 23 4.42 -17.56 0.39
N PHE A 24 3.31 -17.01 0.86
CA PHE A 24 2.09 -16.86 0.05
C PHE A 24 2.37 -16.05 -1.22
N LEU A 25 2.97 -14.87 -1.09
CA LEU A 25 3.32 -14.04 -2.24
C LEU A 25 4.27 -14.74 -3.19
N LEU A 26 5.28 -15.45 -2.67
CA LEU A 26 6.26 -16.16 -3.47
C LEU A 26 5.61 -17.31 -4.26
N ILE A 27 4.77 -18.11 -3.62
CA ILE A 27 4.06 -19.21 -4.28
C ILE A 27 3.12 -18.66 -5.37
N VAL A 28 2.34 -17.62 -5.04
CA VAL A 28 1.42 -16.99 -5.99
C VAL A 28 2.18 -16.39 -7.18
N SER A 29 3.25 -15.63 -6.93
CA SER A 29 4.05 -15.02 -8.00
C SER A 29 4.66 -16.06 -8.92
N LEU A 30 5.29 -17.10 -8.36
CA LEU A 30 5.84 -18.18 -9.16
C LEU A 30 4.76 -18.93 -9.93
N SER A 31 3.60 -19.18 -9.34
CA SER A 31 2.48 -19.83 -10.02
C SER A 31 1.99 -19.01 -11.22
N MET A 32 1.83 -17.68 -11.06
CA MET A 32 1.38 -16.82 -12.16
C MET A 32 2.36 -16.84 -13.33
N PHE A 33 3.67 -16.74 -13.07
CA PHE A 33 4.68 -16.81 -14.14
C PHE A 33 4.82 -18.19 -14.78
N ASN A 34 4.53 -19.27 -14.06
CA ASN A 34 4.58 -20.63 -14.62
C ASN A 34 3.29 -21.03 -15.38
N MET A 35 2.13 -20.43 -15.02
CA MET A 35 0.85 -20.77 -15.67
C MET A 35 0.60 -19.96 -16.94
N GLU A 36 1.14 -18.77 -17.05
CA GLU A 36 0.93 -17.86 -18.18
C GLU A 36 2.14 -17.94 -19.14
N GLU A 37 1.87 -18.18 -20.42
CA GLU A 37 2.93 -18.18 -21.46
C GLU A 37 3.49 -16.78 -21.74
N ASN A 38 2.72 -15.73 -21.41
CA ASN A 38 3.07 -14.33 -21.63
C ASN A 38 3.31 -13.61 -20.29
N SER A 39 4.54 -13.14 -20.07
CA SER A 39 4.94 -12.40 -18.86
C SER A 39 4.04 -11.18 -18.58
N SER A 40 3.52 -10.50 -19.61
CA SER A 40 2.62 -9.36 -19.43
C SER A 40 1.28 -9.76 -18.81
N LYS A 41 0.72 -10.91 -19.21
CA LYS A 41 -0.52 -11.43 -18.60
C LYS A 41 -0.29 -11.89 -17.16
N ALA A 42 0.84 -12.56 -16.92
CA ALA A 42 1.25 -12.95 -15.56
C ALA A 42 1.36 -11.74 -14.64
N MET A 43 1.98 -10.66 -15.10
CA MET A 43 2.12 -9.41 -14.34
C MET A 43 0.79 -8.72 -14.07
N LEU A 44 -0.18 -8.73 -15.02
CA LEU A 44 -1.53 -8.20 -14.77
C LEU A 44 -2.28 -9.00 -13.70
N SER A 45 -2.22 -10.33 -13.79
CA SER A 45 -2.84 -11.21 -12.81
C SER A 45 -2.20 -11.00 -11.43
N LEU A 46 -0.87 -10.88 -11.38
CA LEU A 46 -0.13 -10.61 -10.16
C LEU A 46 -0.46 -9.22 -9.59
N LEU A 47 -0.58 -8.19 -10.43
CA LEU A 47 -1.02 -6.86 -10.01
C LEU A 47 -2.36 -6.93 -9.25
N ASN A 48 -3.36 -7.56 -9.82
CA ASN A 48 -4.69 -7.66 -9.21
C ASN A 48 -4.62 -8.31 -7.82
N ILE A 49 -3.82 -9.37 -7.67
CA ILE A 49 -3.60 -10.02 -6.37
C ILE A 49 -2.88 -9.08 -5.40
N VAL A 50 -1.84 -8.39 -5.86
CA VAL A 50 -1.08 -7.42 -5.06
C VAL A 50 -1.99 -6.30 -4.58
N LEU A 51 -2.84 -5.72 -5.45
CA LEU A 51 -3.75 -4.62 -5.11
C LEU A 51 -4.80 -5.00 -4.04
N ILE A 52 -5.13 -6.27 -3.91
CA ILE A 52 -6.09 -6.77 -2.91
C ILE A 52 -5.38 -7.21 -1.63
N VAL A 53 -4.36 -8.06 -1.76
CA VAL A 53 -3.72 -8.74 -0.62
C VAL A 53 -2.80 -7.80 0.16
N LEU A 54 -2.03 -6.97 -0.54
CA LEU A 54 -1.05 -6.11 0.09
C LEU A 54 -1.68 -5.06 1.02
N PRO A 55 -2.75 -4.31 0.61
CA PRO A 55 -3.46 -3.42 1.52
C PRO A 55 -4.06 -4.14 2.72
N LEU A 56 -4.67 -5.32 2.51
CA LEU A 56 -5.25 -6.12 3.58
C LEU A 56 -4.20 -6.50 4.63
N VAL A 57 -3.11 -7.11 4.17
CA VAL A 57 -2.06 -7.56 5.09
C VAL A 57 -1.39 -6.37 5.77
N SER A 58 -1.09 -5.30 5.04
CA SER A 58 -0.47 -4.09 5.62
C SER A 58 -1.35 -3.47 6.69
N LEU A 59 -2.65 -3.31 6.46
CA LEU A 59 -3.59 -2.75 7.42
C LEU A 59 -3.75 -3.64 8.66
N VAL A 60 -4.08 -4.91 8.45
CA VAL A 60 -4.40 -5.84 9.55
C VAL A 60 -3.16 -6.16 10.37
N PHE A 61 -2.04 -6.50 9.71
CA PHE A 61 -0.79 -6.83 10.40
C PHE A 61 -0.27 -5.66 11.22
N THR A 62 -0.20 -4.46 10.63
CA THR A 62 0.28 -3.26 11.33
C THR A 62 -0.60 -2.95 12.54
N THR A 63 -1.92 -3.07 12.40
CA THR A 63 -2.85 -2.85 13.51
C THR A 63 -2.63 -3.87 14.62
N ILE A 64 -2.52 -5.16 14.30
CA ILE A 64 -2.24 -6.20 15.29
C ILE A 64 -0.89 -5.97 15.98
N HIS A 65 0.15 -5.63 15.21
CA HIS A 65 1.47 -5.34 15.73
C HIS A 65 1.45 -4.15 16.70
N TYR A 66 0.81 -3.04 16.32
CA TYR A 66 0.68 -1.86 17.17
C TYR A 66 0.09 -2.19 18.54
N TYR A 67 -0.99 -2.97 18.58
CA TYR A 67 -1.61 -3.35 19.85
C TYR A 67 -0.82 -4.40 20.63
N ASN A 68 -0.12 -5.31 19.97
CA ASN A 68 0.74 -6.28 20.65
C ASN A 68 1.99 -5.59 21.25
N SER A 69 2.46 -4.52 20.63
CA SER A 69 3.61 -3.71 21.10
C SER A 69 3.20 -2.60 22.07
N TYR A 70 1.92 -2.53 22.48
CA TYR A 70 1.42 -1.39 23.28
C TYR A 70 2.15 -1.26 24.61
N GLU A 71 2.37 -2.35 25.35
CA GLU A 71 3.14 -2.35 26.61
C GLU A 71 4.58 -1.88 26.40
N PHE A 72 5.21 -2.30 25.31
CA PHE A 72 6.55 -1.83 24.94
C PHE A 72 6.56 -0.32 24.61
N ILE A 73 5.56 0.17 23.89
CA ILE A 73 5.38 1.59 23.57
C ILE A 73 5.20 2.41 24.85
N GLU A 74 4.42 1.91 25.81
CA GLU A 74 4.19 2.54 27.11
C GLU A 74 5.49 2.61 27.93
N LEU A 75 6.23 1.49 28.02
CA LEU A 75 7.54 1.44 28.67
C LEU A 75 8.56 2.42 28.03
N MET A 76 8.57 2.53 26.69
CA MET A 76 9.44 3.49 26.00
C MET A 76 9.01 4.94 26.20
N SER A 77 7.72 5.18 26.43
CA SER A 77 7.17 6.51 26.70
C SER A 77 7.49 7.02 28.10
N SER A 78 7.79 6.12 29.05
CA SER A 78 8.27 6.47 30.38
C SER A 78 9.77 6.81 30.43
N GLN A 79 10.51 6.51 29.35
CA GLN A 79 11.91 6.86 29.21
C GLN A 79 12.07 8.28 28.62
N PRO A 80 13.26 8.93 28.74
CA PRO A 80 13.48 10.26 28.20
C PRO A 80 13.57 10.26 26.66
N MET A 81 12.56 9.72 25.99
CA MET A 81 12.42 9.66 24.54
C MET A 81 11.17 10.43 24.09
N SER A 82 11.27 11.16 22.98
CA SER A 82 10.09 11.84 22.41
C SER A 82 9.12 10.83 21.83
N ARG A 83 7.83 10.99 22.11
CA ARG A 83 6.73 10.16 21.61
C ARG A 83 6.72 10.05 20.07
N THR A 84 7.07 11.13 19.39
CA THR A 84 7.23 11.15 17.92
C THR A 84 8.30 10.17 17.45
N ARG A 85 9.43 10.05 18.15
CA ARG A 85 10.49 9.11 17.79
C ARG A 85 10.05 7.66 17.96
N ILE A 86 9.22 7.37 18.96
CA ILE A 86 8.69 6.02 19.17
C ILE A 86 7.82 5.61 17.98
N ILE A 87 6.81 6.41 17.63
CA ILE A 87 5.93 6.10 16.49
C ILE A 87 6.68 5.99 15.16
N ILE A 88 7.64 6.88 14.89
CA ILE A 88 8.44 6.80 13.66
C ILE A 88 9.31 5.54 13.64
N SER A 89 9.84 5.12 14.80
CA SER A 89 10.63 3.88 14.87
C SER A 89 9.78 2.63 14.65
N GLU A 90 8.58 2.60 15.20
CA GLU A 90 7.59 1.53 14.96
C GLU A 90 7.16 1.49 13.49
N PHE A 91 6.77 2.63 12.93
CA PHE A 91 6.43 2.76 11.51
C PHE A 91 7.56 2.27 10.60
N ALA A 92 8.79 2.70 10.86
CA ALA A 92 9.95 2.28 10.07
C ALA A 92 10.21 0.77 10.20
N GLY A 93 10.11 0.20 11.41
CA GLY A 93 10.29 -1.23 11.65
C GLY A 93 9.28 -2.08 10.89
N VAL A 94 7.98 -1.74 11.01
CA VAL A 94 6.88 -2.44 10.30
C VAL A 94 7.04 -2.28 8.79
N SER A 95 7.28 -1.06 8.32
CA SER A 95 7.42 -0.77 6.88
C SER A 95 8.56 -1.57 6.26
N VAL A 96 9.75 -1.54 6.85
CA VAL A 96 10.92 -2.28 6.33
C VAL A 96 10.66 -3.78 6.33
N SER A 97 9.98 -4.32 7.35
CA SER A 97 9.66 -5.75 7.43
C SER A 97 8.68 -6.18 6.33
N LEU A 98 7.59 -5.44 6.11
CA LEU A 98 6.62 -5.76 5.06
C LEU A 98 7.19 -5.50 3.65
N LEU A 99 8.01 -4.46 3.47
CA LEU A 99 8.74 -4.22 2.22
C LEU A 99 9.70 -5.36 1.90
N SER A 100 10.46 -5.86 2.89
CA SER A 100 11.36 -6.99 2.66
C SER A 100 10.59 -8.26 2.30
N ALA A 101 9.45 -8.52 2.96
CA ALA A 101 8.56 -9.63 2.64
C ALA A 101 8.00 -9.55 1.21
N PHE A 102 7.57 -8.35 0.79
CA PHE A 102 7.10 -8.09 -0.56
C PHE A 102 8.21 -8.26 -1.60
N LEU A 103 9.40 -7.70 -1.34
CA LEU A 103 10.55 -7.82 -2.26
C LEU A 103 11.02 -9.26 -2.42
N VAL A 104 10.96 -10.06 -1.37
CA VAL A 104 11.27 -11.50 -1.48
C VAL A 104 10.14 -12.25 -2.17
N GLY A 105 8.86 -11.99 -1.79
CA GLY A 105 7.71 -12.72 -2.31
C GLY A 105 7.36 -12.41 -3.77
N VAL A 106 7.49 -11.16 -4.18
CA VAL A 106 7.13 -10.68 -5.53
C VAL A 106 8.37 -10.23 -6.30
N GLY A 107 9.32 -9.58 -5.62
CA GLY A 107 10.50 -9.01 -6.27
C GLY A 107 11.42 -10.07 -6.85
N LEU A 108 11.71 -11.17 -6.14
CA LEU A 108 12.54 -12.24 -6.67
C LEU A 108 11.95 -12.88 -7.93
N PRO A 109 10.65 -13.29 -7.98
CA PRO A 109 10.05 -13.78 -9.20
C PRO A 109 10.09 -12.78 -10.36
N ILE A 110 9.83 -11.49 -10.12
CA ILE A 110 9.91 -10.46 -11.16
C ILE A 110 11.34 -10.37 -11.72
N LEU A 111 12.36 -10.36 -10.88
CA LEU A 111 13.75 -10.30 -11.33
C LEU A 111 14.18 -11.53 -12.14
N LEU A 112 13.54 -12.69 -11.92
CA LEU A 112 13.83 -13.92 -12.64
C LEU A 112 13.08 -14.03 -13.97
N TYR A 113 11.82 -13.58 -14.04
CA TYR A 113 10.93 -13.83 -15.16
C TYR A 113 10.59 -12.59 -16.00
N ALA A 114 10.64 -11.41 -15.42
CA ALA A 114 10.23 -10.14 -16.06
C ALA A 114 11.08 -8.95 -15.56
N PRO A 115 12.41 -8.93 -15.73
CA PRO A 115 13.29 -7.85 -15.28
C PRO A 115 13.25 -6.64 -16.24
N ASP A 116 12.04 -6.18 -16.60
CA ASP A 116 11.79 -5.09 -17.52
C ASP A 116 11.20 -3.87 -16.81
N GLU A 117 10.91 -2.79 -17.55
CA GLU A 117 10.35 -1.56 -17.01
C GLU A 117 9.00 -1.82 -16.32
N THR A 118 8.20 -2.74 -16.85
CA THR A 118 6.89 -3.09 -16.28
C THR A 118 7.01 -3.85 -14.98
N GLY A 119 7.97 -4.77 -14.86
CA GLY A 119 8.29 -5.46 -13.62
C GLY A 119 8.74 -4.48 -12.53
N PHE A 120 9.63 -3.55 -12.86
CA PHE A 120 10.04 -2.51 -11.91
C PHE A 120 8.90 -1.57 -11.53
N ALA A 121 7.98 -1.25 -12.45
CA ALA A 121 6.79 -0.46 -12.13
C ALA A 121 5.87 -1.18 -11.12
N LEU A 122 5.69 -2.50 -11.25
CA LEU A 122 4.93 -3.30 -10.28
C LEU A 122 5.59 -3.28 -8.89
N LEU A 123 6.91 -3.41 -8.84
CA LEU A 123 7.66 -3.34 -7.58
C LEU A 123 7.51 -1.96 -6.92
N LEU A 124 7.67 -0.89 -7.67
CA LEU A 124 7.49 0.48 -7.18
C LEU A 124 6.08 0.71 -6.64
N THR A 125 5.07 0.27 -7.39
CA THR A 125 3.65 0.36 -6.99
C THR A 125 3.41 -0.38 -5.68
N GLY A 126 3.85 -1.63 -5.56
CA GLY A 126 3.66 -2.43 -4.36
C GLY A 126 4.42 -1.88 -3.15
N MET A 127 5.64 -1.37 -3.33
CA MET A 127 6.39 -0.71 -2.25
C MET A 127 5.69 0.56 -1.77
N ALA A 128 5.21 1.41 -2.69
CA ALA A 128 4.50 2.63 -2.34
C ALA A 128 3.20 2.32 -1.60
N LEU A 129 2.39 1.36 -2.09
CA LEU A 129 1.17 0.92 -1.44
C LEU A 129 1.43 0.34 -0.04
N THR A 130 2.49 -0.44 0.14
CA THR A 130 2.88 -0.93 1.47
C THR A 130 3.08 0.22 2.45
N LEU A 131 3.84 1.25 2.09
CA LEU A 131 4.09 2.42 2.93
C LEU A 131 2.79 3.19 3.24
N VAL A 132 1.96 3.40 2.23
CA VAL A 132 0.66 4.09 2.37
C VAL A 132 -0.23 3.34 3.37
N PHE A 133 -0.43 2.04 3.19
CA PHE A 133 -1.36 1.27 4.03
C PHE A 133 -0.81 1.01 5.43
N VAL A 134 0.51 0.94 5.62
CA VAL A 134 1.12 0.97 6.96
C VAL A 134 0.85 2.30 7.65
N ALA A 135 0.97 3.44 6.95
CA ALA A 135 0.69 4.76 7.53
C ALA A 135 -0.79 4.92 7.91
N ILE A 136 -1.72 4.48 7.05
CA ILE A 136 -3.16 4.47 7.32
C ILE A 136 -3.47 3.57 8.52
N ALA A 137 -2.83 2.40 8.64
CA ALA A 137 -3.02 1.48 9.75
C ALA A 137 -2.57 2.09 11.09
N PHE A 138 -1.42 2.77 11.13
CA PHE A 138 -0.98 3.51 12.31
C PHE A 138 -1.99 4.58 12.70
N PHE A 139 -2.49 5.36 11.74
CA PHE A 139 -3.52 6.36 12.01
C PHE A 139 -4.78 5.73 12.60
N ALA A 140 -5.33 4.69 11.99
CA ALA A 140 -6.51 3.99 12.47
C ALA A 140 -6.31 3.38 13.87
N SER A 141 -5.14 2.79 14.12
CA SER A 141 -4.80 2.15 15.40
C SER A 141 -4.67 3.16 16.54
N VAL A 142 -4.00 4.30 16.32
CA VAL A 142 -3.86 5.35 17.32
C VAL A 142 -5.21 6.01 17.67
N TRP A 143 -6.11 6.08 16.68
CA TRP A 143 -7.45 6.64 16.87
C TRP A 143 -8.42 5.69 17.57
N SER A 144 -8.26 4.40 17.38
CA SER A 144 -9.11 3.37 17.98
C SER A 144 -8.83 3.20 19.47
N ARG A 145 -9.87 2.81 20.24
CA ARG A 145 -9.76 2.66 21.71
C ARG A 145 -9.18 1.32 22.13
N ASP A 146 -9.46 0.27 21.36
CA ASP A 146 -9.08 -1.10 21.67
C ASP A 146 -8.71 -1.88 20.41
N LYS A 147 -8.09 -3.05 20.60
CA LYS A 147 -7.60 -3.92 19.53
C LYS A 147 -8.72 -4.39 18.60
N ALA A 148 -9.89 -4.72 19.12
CA ALA A 148 -11.00 -5.23 18.32
C ALA A 148 -11.53 -4.14 17.37
N ARG A 149 -11.71 -2.91 17.89
CA ARG A 149 -12.12 -1.77 17.08
C ARG A 149 -11.05 -1.37 16.07
N GLY A 150 -9.76 -1.45 16.44
CA GLY A 150 -8.66 -1.19 15.54
C GLY A 150 -8.65 -2.15 14.35
N ILE A 151 -8.79 -3.46 14.60
CA ILE A 151 -8.87 -4.48 13.54
C ILE A 151 -10.15 -4.28 12.69
N GLY A 152 -11.28 -3.99 13.32
CA GLY A 152 -12.52 -3.67 12.60
C GLY A 152 -12.36 -2.46 11.67
N ALA A 153 -11.72 -1.39 12.16
CA ALA A 153 -11.43 -0.20 11.34
C ALA A 153 -10.49 -0.53 10.17
N ALA A 154 -9.45 -1.34 10.40
CA ALA A 154 -8.53 -1.77 9.36
C ALA A 154 -9.25 -2.56 8.24
N LEU A 155 -10.14 -3.50 8.61
CA LEU A 155 -10.93 -4.27 7.66
C LEU A 155 -11.94 -3.40 6.90
N LEU A 156 -12.59 -2.44 7.57
CA LEU A 156 -13.50 -1.48 6.92
C LEU A 156 -12.76 -0.56 5.95
N LEU A 157 -11.57 -0.07 6.30
CA LEU A 157 -10.74 0.73 5.40
C LEU A 157 -10.28 -0.07 4.18
N TRP A 158 -9.86 -1.33 4.39
CA TRP A 158 -9.53 -2.22 3.27
C TRP A 158 -10.74 -2.41 2.33
N PHE A 159 -11.90 -2.75 2.89
CA PHE A 159 -13.12 -2.94 2.12
C PHE A 159 -13.55 -1.68 1.37
N TYR A 160 -13.40 -0.52 2.01
CA TYR A 160 -13.69 0.79 1.40
C TYR A 160 -12.80 1.04 0.18
N PHE A 161 -11.48 0.97 0.35
CA PHE A 161 -10.54 1.28 -0.74
C PHE A 161 -10.53 0.23 -1.86
N THR A 162 -10.82 -1.03 -1.55
CA THR A 162 -10.73 -2.13 -2.53
C THR A 162 -12.03 -2.36 -3.30
N LEU A 163 -13.20 -2.15 -2.66
CA LEU A 163 -14.49 -2.52 -3.24
C LEU A 163 -15.47 -1.36 -3.31
N ILE A 164 -15.69 -0.62 -2.20
CA ILE A 164 -16.71 0.43 -2.17
C ILE A 164 -16.33 1.57 -3.10
N PHE A 165 -15.08 1.99 -3.07
CA PHE A 165 -14.61 3.13 -3.85
C PHE A 165 -14.74 2.87 -5.36
N ASP A 166 -14.33 1.71 -5.85
CA ASP A 166 -14.50 1.30 -7.26
C ASP A 166 -15.98 1.28 -7.66
N GLY A 167 -16.84 0.76 -6.80
CA GLY A 167 -18.29 0.77 -7.00
C GLY A 167 -18.88 2.17 -7.11
N LEU A 168 -18.44 3.10 -6.25
CA LEU A 168 -18.87 4.51 -6.30
C LEU A 168 -18.42 5.20 -7.59
N ILE A 169 -17.20 4.96 -8.05
CA ILE A 169 -16.71 5.49 -9.33
C ILE A 169 -17.56 4.94 -10.49
N LEU A 170 -17.84 3.64 -10.52
CA LEU A 170 -18.68 3.05 -11.55
C LEU A 170 -20.08 3.66 -11.57
N LEU A 171 -20.73 3.81 -10.40
CA LEU A 171 -22.03 4.48 -10.30
C LEU A 171 -21.97 5.94 -10.78
N MET A 172 -20.90 6.66 -10.48
CA MET A 172 -20.71 8.03 -10.93
C MET A 172 -20.56 8.11 -12.46
N ILE A 173 -19.76 7.24 -13.06
CA ILE A 173 -19.57 7.17 -14.52
C ILE A 173 -20.90 6.87 -15.21
N PHE A 174 -21.70 5.93 -14.66
CA PHE A 174 -23.00 5.58 -15.21
C PHE A 174 -24.00 6.74 -15.17
N ASN A 175 -24.07 7.47 -14.04
CA ASN A 175 -25.03 8.56 -13.88
C ASN A 175 -24.62 9.88 -14.59
N LEU A 176 -23.32 10.05 -14.87
CA LEU A 176 -22.77 11.27 -15.47
C LEU A 176 -22.20 11.00 -16.89
N SER A 177 -22.65 9.94 -17.56
CA SER A 177 -22.18 9.55 -18.91
C SER A 177 -22.30 10.68 -19.95
N ASP A 178 -23.24 11.60 -19.77
CA ASP A 178 -23.49 12.73 -20.68
C ASP A 178 -22.54 13.94 -20.45
N TYR A 179 -21.70 13.88 -19.41
CA TYR A 179 -20.76 14.95 -19.08
C TYR A 179 -19.31 14.56 -19.41
N PRO A 180 -18.44 15.53 -19.79
CA PRO A 180 -17.03 15.27 -20.02
C PRO A 180 -16.32 14.92 -18.69
N LEU A 181 -16.26 13.63 -18.35
CA LEU A 181 -15.71 13.13 -17.11
C LEU A 181 -14.18 13.22 -17.03
N GLU A 182 -13.50 13.49 -18.15
CA GLU A 182 -12.03 13.50 -18.27
C GLU A 182 -11.35 14.38 -17.22
N LYS A 183 -11.89 15.58 -16.96
CA LYS A 183 -11.31 16.53 -16.00
C LYS A 183 -11.55 16.15 -14.53
N ILE A 184 -12.60 15.36 -14.25
CA ILE A 184 -13.02 14.99 -12.89
C ILE A 184 -12.37 13.67 -12.48
N THR A 185 -12.03 12.81 -13.42
CA THR A 185 -11.51 11.47 -13.16
C THR A 185 -10.13 11.50 -12.48
N LEU A 186 -9.21 12.38 -12.88
CA LEU A 186 -7.89 12.50 -12.26
C LEU A 186 -7.96 12.86 -10.76
N PRO A 187 -8.71 13.90 -10.33
CA PRO A 187 -8.92 14.15 -8.91
C PRO A 187 -9.56 12.98 -8.17
N LEU A 188 -10.55 12.30 -8.78
CA LEU A 188 -11.21 11.16 -8.15
C LEU A 188 -10.25 9.98 -7.92
N ILE A 189 -9.45 9.61 -8.93
CA ILE A 189 -8.44 8.57 -8.80
C ILE A 189 -7.46 8.88 -7.65
N SER A 190 -7.11 10.15 -7.45
CA SER A 190 -6.20 10.59 -6.39
C SER A 190 -6.74 10.32 -4.97
N LEU A 191 -8.06 10.12 -4.81
CA LEU A 191 -8.70 9.81 -3.55
C LEU A 191 -8.54 8.35 -3.13
N ASN A 192 -8.07 7.48 -4.02
CA ASN A 192 -7.80 6.08 -3.72
C ASN A 192 -6.35 5.71 -4.11
N PRO A 193 -5.47 5.41 -3.16
CA PRO A 193 -4.09 5.05 -3.46
C PRO A 193 -3.97 3.74 -4.27
N ILE A 194 -4.95 2.82 -4.17
CA ILE A 194 -4.99 1.59 -4.97
C ILE A 194 -5.17 1.92 -6.44
N ASP A 195 -6.09 2.83 -6.77
CA ASP A 195 -6.37 3.23 -8.15
C ASP A 195 -5.22 4.00 -8.78
N VAL A 196 -4.57 4.86 -8.01
CA VAL A 196 -3.34 5.55 -8.46
C VAL A 196 -2.27 4.53 -8.84
N GLY A 197 -2.05 3.50 -8.01
CA GLY A 197 -1.12 2.41 -8.29
C GLY A 197 -1.51 1.57 -9.49
N ARG A 198 -2.80 1.21 -9.59
CA ARG A 198 -3.36 0.44 -10.71
C ARG A 198 -3.14 1.16 -12.03
N ILE A 199 -3.50 2.43 -12.11
CA ILE A 199 -3.39 3.21 -13.34
C ILE A 199 -1.92 3.42 -13.72
N PHE A 200 -1.07 3.79 -12.77
CA PHE A 200 0.36 3.95 -13.03
C PHE A 200 0.97 2.69 -13.66
N PHE A 201 0.68 1.51 -13.09
CA PHE A 201 1.18 0.25 -13.62
C PHE A 201 0.58 -0.09 -14.99
N THR A 202 -0.75 0.01 -15.14
CA THR A 202 -1.45 -0.35 -16.38
C THR A 202 -1.00 0.50 -17.57
N LEU A 203 -0.72 1.76 -17.34
CA LEU A 203 -0.24 2.67 -18.39
C LEU A 203 1.23 2.40 -18.79
N LYS A 204 2.03 1.84 -17.88
CA LYS A 204 3.39 1.37 -18.19
C LYS A 204 3.40 0.08 -19.01
N MET A 205 2.35 -0.72 -18.96
CA MET A 205 2.25 -2.00 -19.69
C MET A 205 1.85 -1.88 -21.17
N ASP A 206 1.77 -0.70 -21.76
CA ASP A 206 1.30 -0.50 -23.15
C ASP A 206 -0.07 -1.13 -23.51
N ILE A 207 -0.81 -1.64 -22.53
CA ILE A 207 -2.18 -2.18 -22.71
C ILE A 207 -3.19 -1.07 -23.03
N SER A 208 -2.76 0.16 -22.96
CA SER A 208 -3.57 1.35 -23.29
C SER A 208 -4.28 1.27 -24.64
N ALA A 209 -3.75 0.51 -25.60
CA ALA A 209 -4.39 0.29 -26.91
C ALA A 209 -5.76 -0.42 -26.80
N LEU A 210 -6.03 -1.15 -25.73
CA LEU A 210 -7.29 -1.85 -25.49
C LEU A 210 -8.34 -1.03 -24.72
N MET A 211 -7.95 0.12 -24.17
CA MET A 211 -8.80 0.92 -23.28
C MET A 211 -9.56 2.07 -23.97
N GLY A 212 -9.45 2.24 -25.28
CA GLY A 212 -10.19 3.27 -26.03
C GLY A 212 -9.61 4.68 -25.95
N VAL A 213 -10.31 5.67 -26.54
CA VAL A 213 -9.85 7.05 -26.73
C VAL A 213 -9.51 7.78 -25.42
N THR A 214 -10.28 7.52 -24.36
CA THR A 214 -10.07 8.15 -23.04
C THR A 214 -8.73 7.74 -22.43
N SER A 215 -8.26 6.51 -22.68
CA SER A 215 -6.99 6.05 -22.16
C SER A 215 -5.78 6.64 -22.89
N ALA A 216 -5.94 7.06 -24.15
CA ALA A 216 -4.85 7.73 -24.89
C ALA A 216 -4.46 9.05 -24.22
N LEU A 217 -5.43 9.84 -23.76
CA LEU A 217 -5.19 11.10 -23.03
C LEU A 217 -4.48 10.88 -21.70
N TYR A 218 -4.83 9.80 -20.98
CA TYR A 218 -4.16 9.45 -19.73
C TYR A 218 -2.78 8.84 -19.96
N LYS A 219 -2.57 8.13 -21.06
CA LYS A 219 -1.25 7.57 -21.41
C LYS A 219 -0.22 8.69 -21.53
N ASP A 220 -0.52 9.75 -22.30
CA ASP A 220 0.40 10.88 -22.49
C ASP A 220 0.72 11.58 -21.17
N PHE A 221 -0.25 11.71 -20.28
CA PHE A 221 -0.03 12.31 -18.97
C PHE A 221 0.84 11.42 -18.05
N PHE A 222 0.46 10.16 -17.83
CA PHE A 222 1.16 9.29 -16.86
C PHE A 222 2.47 8.72 -17.41
N THR A 223 2.69 8.70 -18.71
CA THR A 223 3.99 8.32 -19.29
C THR A 223 4.98 9.50 -19.26
N SER A 224 4.47 10.71 -19.11
CA SER A 224 5.29 11.91 -18.96
C SER A 224 5.96 12.00 -17.57
N SER A 225 7.02 12.79 -17.48
CA SER A 225 7.65 13.11 -16.19
C SER A 225 6.68 13.74 -15.19
N THR A 226 5.69 14.50 -15.68
CA THR A 226 4.66 15.13 -14.85
C THR A 226 3.72 14.10 -14.23
N GLY A 227 3.32 13.06 -14.96
CA GLY A 227 2.48 11.98 -14.44
C GLY A 227 3.20 11.13 -13.40
N LEU A 228 4.50 10.86 -13.60
CA LEU A 228 5.31 10.18 -12.60
C LEU A 228 5.43 11.00 -11.32
N LEU A 229 5.73 12.30 -11.44
CA LEU A 229 5.77 13.21 -10.28
C LEU A 229 4.43 13.31 -9.56
N PHE A 230 3.32 13.34 -10.30
CA PHE A 230 1.98 13.33 -9.76
C PHE A 230 1.71 12.06 -8.95
N THR A 231 1.99 10.88 -9.51
CA THR A 231 1.81 9.59 -8.84
C THR A 231 2.62 9.50 -7.55
N VAL A 232 3.92 9.83 -7.62
CA VAL A 232 4.80 9.85 -6.45
C VAL A 232 4.30 10.87 -5.42
N GLY A 233 3.89 12.07 -5.85
CA GLY A 233 3.36 13.11 -4.98
C GLY A 233 2.11 12.66 -4.22
N ILE A 234 1.15 12.03 -4.91
CA ILE A 234 -0.07 11.49 -4.29
C ILE A 234 0.25 10.36 -3.33
N MET A 235 1.11 9.41 -3.70
CA MET A 235 1.53 8.32 -2.81
C MET A 235 2.26 8.83 -1.56
N LEU A 236 3.12 9.83 -1.71
CA LEU A 236 3.76 10.51 -0.58
C LEU A 236 2.74 11.22 0.31
N LEU A 237 1.76 11.90 -0.27
CA LEU A 237 0.68 12.55 0.49
C LEU A 237 -0.10 11.52 1.30
N TRP A 238 -0.50 10.39 0.70
CA TRP A 238 -1.19 9.29 1.37
C TRP A 238 -0.34 8.59 2.43
N THR A 239 0.99 8.69 2.36
CA THR A 239 1.90 8.17 3.40
C THR A 239 2.10 9.20 4.52
N VAL A 240 2.44 10.43 4.16
CA VAL A 240 2.86 11.47 5.12
C VAL A 240 1.67 12.00 5.94
N LEU A 241 0.51 12.23 5.30
CA LEU A 241 -0.64 12.82 5.95
C LEU A 241 -1.23 11.91 7.05
N PRO A 242 -1.53 10.62 6.83
CA PRO A 242 -2.00 9.72 7.88
C PRO A 242 -0.96 9.52 8.99
N LEU A 243 0.32 9.40 8.64
CA LEU A 243 1.39 9.24 9.62
C LEU A 243 1.53 10.50 10.50
N TRP A 244 1.47 11.69 9.91
CA TRP A 244 1.49 12.96 10.65
C TRP A 244 0.29 13.08 11.60
N LEU A 245 -0.91 12.72 11.14
CA LEU A 245 -2.12 12.69 11.97
C LEU A 245 -1.99 11.67 13.12
N ALA A 246 -1.44 10.50 12.84
CA ALA A 246 -1.15 9.48 13.86
C ALA A 246 -0.21 10.03 14.95
N ILE A 247 0.91 10.64 14.55
CA ILE A 247 1.89 11.25 15.47
C ILE A 247 1.24 12.36 16.30
N ARG A 248 0.48 13.26 15.64
CA ARG A 248 -0.20 14.37 16.33
C ARG A 248 -1.19 13.87 17.37
N ARG A 249 -1.94 12.82 17.06
CA ARG A 249 -2.91 12.21 17.99
C ARG A 249 -2.21 11.48 19.12
N PHE A 250 -1.16 10.71 18.82
CA PHE A 250 -0.39 9.97 19.82
C PHE A 250 0.27 10.89 20.85
N ASN A 251 0.80 12.04 20.40
CA ASN A 251 1.41 13.02 21.30
C ASN A 251 0.42 13.64 22.31
N LYS A 252 -0.89 13.61 21.98
CA LYS A 252 -1.98 14.14 22.83
C LYS A 252 -2.71 13.05 23.64
N LYS A 253 -2.32 11.78 23.45
CA LYS A 253 -2.96 10.65 24.16
C LYS A 253 -2.34 10.52 25.54
N ASP A 254 -3.16 10.48 26.58
CA ASP A 254 -2.72 10.10 27.93
C ASP A 254 -2.43 8.59 27.91
N LEU A 255 -1.20 8.23 28.18
CA LEU A 255 -0.65 6.87 28.25
C LEU A 255 -0.45 6.50 29.70
#